data_52aec78fced8ace3ed830c8a2325aa6a
#
_entry.id   52aec78fced8ace3ed830c8a2325aa6a
#
_cell.length_a   1.000
_cell.length_b   1.000
_cell.length_c   1.000
_cell.angle_alpha   90.00
_cell.angle_beta   90.00
_cell.angle_gamma   90.00
#
_symmetry.space_group_name_H-M   'P 1'
#
loop_
_entity.id
_entity.type
_entity.pdbx_description
1 polymer ?
#
loop_
_entity_poly.entity_id
_entity_poly.type
_entity_poly.pdbx_seq_one_letter_code
_entity_poly.pdbx_strand_id
1 'polypeptide(L)'
;MDNYDLMYRGNSEEFQDFILHNLEVEKQRGKGFKWSKLVEIYARQLSIIIQDPYPESEIDLGIDETPPSIKIIVQNTKYPYVFYRWGLHYEGIGNFRIIYCVHNYHKVVLLHQFDKKYNGAIKNEDLIFAENEYDELCYEEPQKN
;
A
#
# COMPACT_ATOMS: atom_id res chain seq x y z
N MET A 1 7.94 -10.50 18.22
CA MET A 1 7.48 -9.11 18.03
C MET A 1 6.13 -9.12 17.32
N ASP A 2 5.17 -8.41 17.87
CA ASP A 2 3.83 -8.40 17.29
C ASP A 2 3.82 -7.58 16.00
N ASN A 3 3.04 -8.07 15.03
CA ASN A 3 2.81 -7.31 13.80
C ASN A 3 1.88 -6.14 14.09
N TYR A 4 1.96 -5.12 13.23
CA TYR A 4 0.97 -4.05 13.24
C TYR A 4 -0.38 -4.60 12.77
N ASP A 5 -1.46 -4.05 13.29
CA ASP A 5 -2.80 -4.33 12.78
C ASP A 5 -2.93 -3.72 11.38
N LEU A 6 -3.73 -4.33 10.53
CA LEU A 6 -3.94 -3.85 9.16
C LEU A 6 -5.40 -3.42 8.99
N MET A 7 -5.57 -2.23 8.41
CA MET A 7 -6.89 -1.69 8.08
C MET A 7 -6.93 -1.26 6.62
N TYR A 8 -8.00 -1.60 5.92
CA TYR A 8 -8.26 -1.17 4.56
C TYR A 8 -9.27 -0.04 4.56
N ARG A 9 -8.94 1.07 3.88
CA ARG A 9 -9.86 2.18 3.67
C ARG A 9 -9.80 2.64 2.21
N GLY A 10 -10.72 3.54 1.86
CA GLY A 10 -10.82 4.02 0.48
C GLY A 10 -11.04 2.87 -0.49
N ASN A 11 -10.25 2.84 -1.54
CA ASN A 11 -10.32 1.79 -2.57
C ASN A 11 -9.33 0.65 -2.36
N SER A 12 -8.71 0.56 -1.17
CA SER A 12 -7.62 -0.40 -0.95
C SER A 12 -8.10 -1.85 -0.94
N GLU A 13 -9.26 -2.14 -0.35
CA GLU A 13 -9.83 -3.48 -0.37
C GLU A 13 -10.30 -3.86 -1.78
N GLU A 14 -10.91 -2.90 -2.49
CA GLU A 14 -11.33 -3.10 -3.88
C GLU A 14 -10.14 -3.45 -4.78
N PHE A 15 -8.99 -2.82 -4.55
CA PHE A 15 -7.78 -3.14 -5.28
C PHE A 15 -7.33 -4.57 -5.02
N GLN A 16 -7.33 -5.00 -3.76
CA GLN A 16 -6.98 -6.38 -3.41
C GLN A 16 -7.93 -7.37 -4.10
N ASP A 17 -9.23 -7.10 -4.05
CA ASP A 17 -10.23 -7.94 -4.72
C ASP A 17 -10.00 -7.98 -6.23
N PHE A 18 -9.63 -6.86 -6.82
CA PHE A 18 -9.34 -6.75 -8.25
C PHE A 18 -8.18 -7.67 -8.66
N ILE A 19 -7.06 -7.62 -7.95
CA ILE A 19 -5.90 -8.45 -8.32
C ILE A 19 -6.16 -9.93 -8.06
N LEU A 20 -6.91 -10.26 -7.01
CA LEU A 20 -7.29 -11.65 -6.72
C LEU A 20 -8.25 -12.20 -7.77
N HIS A 21 -9.19 -11.39 -8.23
CA HIS A 21 -10.11 -11.77 -9.30
C HIS A 21 -9.35 -12.08 -10.60
N ASN A 22 -8.38 -11.24 -10.95
CA ASN A 22 -7.58 -11.45 -12.16
C ASN A 22 -6.70 -12.69 -12.03
N LEU A 23 -6.20 -13.00 -10.84
CA LEU A 23 -5.50 -14.24 -10.59
C LEU A 23 -6.41 -15.45 -10.86
N GLU A 24 -7.65 -15.41 -10.40
CA GLU A 24 -8.63 -16.48 -10.60
C GLU A 24 -8.91 -16.69 -12.09
N VAL A 25 -9.10 -15.60 -12.84
CA VAL A 25 -9.29 -15.67 -14.29
C VAL A 25 -8.08 -16.29 -14.98
N GLU A 26 -6.87 -15.90 -14.56
CA GLU A 26 -5.63 -16.46 -15.12
C GLU A 26 -5.55 -17.98 -14.88
N LYS A 27 -5.88 -18.42 -13.67
CA LYS A 27 -5.91 -19.86 -13.35
C LYS A 27 -6.92 -20.62 -14.18
N GLN A 28 -8.10 -20.06 -14.37
CA GLN A 28 -9.16 -20.68 -15.18
C GLN A 28 -8.75 -20.84 -16.65
N ARG A 29 -7.97 -19.89 -17.17
CA ARG A 29 -7.45 -19.98 -18.54
C ARG A 29 -6.36 -21.03 -18.70
N GLY A 30 -5.74 -21.45 -17.60
CA GLY A 30 -4.69 -22.45 -17.60
C GLY A 30 -3.38 -22.02 -18.23
N LYS A 31 -3.19 -20.72 -18.45
CA LYS A 31 -1.95 -20.18 -19.01
C LYS A 31 -1.74 -18.76 -18.50
N GLY A 32 -0.46 -18.33 -18.49
CA GLY A 32 -0.08 -17.03 -17.94
C GLY A 32 0.34 -17.12 -16.49
N PHE A 33 1.08 -16.11 -16.04
CA PHE A 33 1.63 -16.12 -14.69
C PHE A 33 1.75 -14.72 -14.10
N LYS A 34 1.39 -13.67 -14.86
CA LYS A 34 1.62 -12.28 -14.43
C LYS A 34 0.81 -11.92 -13.20
N TRP A 35 -0.46 -12.30 -13.17
CA TRP A 35 -1.32 -12.00 -12.02
C TRP A 35 -0.90 -12.82 -10.80
N SER A 36 -0.51 -14.07 -11.01
CA SER A 36 0.01 -14.91 -9.94
C SER A 36 1.26 -14.29 -9.32
N LYS A 37 2.17 -13.76 -10.14
CA LYS A 37 3.38 -13.10 -9.65
C LYS A 37 3.07 -11.79 -8.94
N LEU A 38 2.17 -10.98 -9.49
CA LEU A 38 1.79 -9.72 -8.86
C LEU A 38 1.16 -9.96 -7.48
N VAL A 39 0.24 -10.92 -7.37
CA VAL A 39 -0.39 -11.26 -6.09
C VAL A 39 0.65 -11.76 -5.09
N GLU A 40 1.58 -12.58 -5.53
CA GLU A 40 2.67 -13.08 -4.67
C GLU A 40 3.51 -11.93 -4.14
N ILE A 41 3.89 -10.99 -5.00
CA ILE A 41 4.68 -9.82 -4.61
C ILE A 41 3.88 -8.95 -3.62
N TYR A 42 2.62 -8.69 -3.94
CA TYR A 42 1.72 -7.89 -3.09
C TYR A 42 1.62 -8.50 -1.68
N ALA A 43 1.32 -9.78 -1.59
CA ALA A 43 1.14 -10.44 -0.30
C ALA A 43 2.43 -10.45 0.53
N ARG A 44 3.55 -10.73 -0.12
CA ARG A 44 4.86 -10.75 0.54
C ARG A 44 5.24 -9.37 1.05
N GLN A 45 5.11 -8.36 0.21
CA GLN A 45 5.47 -6.98 0.59
C GLN A 45 4.53 -6.44 1.67
N LEU A 46 3.25 -6.74 1.59
CA LEU A 46 2.30 -6.35 2.64
C LEU A 46 2.66 -6.99 3.98
N SER A 47 3.06 -8.26 3.97
CA SER A 47 3.54 -8.95 5.17
C SER A 47 4.75 -8.25 5.79
N ILE A 48 5.67 -7.79 4.96
CA ILE A 48 6.85 -7.04 5.41
C ILE A 48 6.43 -5.70 6.02
N ILE A 49 5.52 -4.98 5.37
CA ILE A 49 5.03 -3.68 5.83
C ILE A 49 4.36 -3.79 7.21
N ILE A 50 3.56 -4.82 7.45
CA ILE A 50 2.91 -4.97 8.77
C ILE A 50 3.86 -5.44 9.87
N GLN A 51 5.05 -5.89 9.51
CA GLN A 51 6.10 -6.14 10.51
C GLN A 51 6.83 -4.86 10.85
N ASP A 52 7.13 -4.05 9.83
CA ASP A 52 7.82 -2.77 9.99
C ASP A 52 7.44 -1.83 8.84
N PRO A 53 6.53 -0.90 9.09
CA PRO A 53 5.99 -0.03 8.04
C PRO A 53 6.85 1.17 7.67
N TYR A 54 8.02 1.35 8.29
CA TYR A 54 8.83 2.54 8.08
C TYR A 54 9.89 2.29 7.01
N PRO A 55 10.08 3.25 6.06
CA PRO A 55 10.96 3.03 4.90
C PRO A 55 12.45 2.92 5.26
N GLU A 56 12.85 3.37 6.42
CA GLU A 56 14.26 3.37 6.86
C GLU A 56 14.61 2.18 7.73
N SER A 57 13.70 1.23 7.85
CA SER A 57 13.90 0.08 8.70
C SER A 57 14.86 -0.94 8.10
N GLU A 58 15.65 -1.56 8.96
CA GLU A 58 16.57 -2.63 8.59
C GLU A 58 15.95 -3.97 8.99
N ILE A 59 15.02 -4.47 8.17
CA ILE A 59 14.46 -5.80 8.38
C ILE A 59 15.36 -6.81 7.69
N ASP A 60 15.65 -7.91 8.38
CA ASP A 60 16.34 -9.05 7.77
C ASP A 60 15.33 -9.80 6.90
N LEU A 61 15.43 -9.62 5.60
CA LEU A 61 14.51 -10.19 4.63
C LEU A 61 14.94 -11.54 4.07
N GLY A 62 16.14 -11.98 4.41
CA GLY A 62 16.68 -13.19 3.78
C GLY A 62 17.19 -12.92 2.36
N ILE A 63 17.80 -13.94 1.77
CA ILE A 63 18.59 -13.79 0.54
C ILE A 63 17.72 -13.48 -0.68
N ASP A 64 16.54 -14.08 -0.76
CA ASP A 64 15.68 -14.01 -1.96
C ASP A 64 14.53 -13.02 -1.84
N GLU A 65 14.48 -12.25 -0.76
CA GLU A 65 13.40 -11.30 -0.52
C GLU A 65 13.74 -9.92 -1.06
N THR A 66 12.84 -9.39 -1.88
CA THR A 66 12.95 -8.02 -2.37
C THR A 66 12.17 -7.10 -1.43
N PRO A 67 12.82 -6.09 -0.84
CA PRO A 67 12.11 -5.17 0.04
C PRO A 67 11.06 -4.38 -0.74
N PRO A 68 9.94 -4.02 -0.09
CA PRO A 68 8.96 -3.15 -0.75
C PRO A 68 9.55 -1.76 -1.00
N SER A 69 9.17 -1.14 -2.11
CA SER A 69 9.57 0.22 -2.42
C SER A 69 8.66 1.19 -1.65
N ILE A 70 9.17 1.67 -0.52
CA ILE A 70 8.42 2.57 0.36
C ILE A 70 9.16 3.88 0.49
N LYS A 71 8.45 5.00 0.34
CA LYS A 71 9.01 6.34 0.56
C LYS A 71 8.02 7.20 1.32
N ILE A 72 8.55 8.07 2.17
CA ILE A 72 7.73 9.09 2.81
C ILE A 72 7.25 10.08 1.74
N ILE A 73 6.00 10.51 1.84
CA ILE A 73 5.46 11.50 0.92
C ILE A 73 5.86 12.88 1.44
N VAL A 74 6.63 13.60 0.62
CA VAL A 74 7.17 14.93 0.99
C VAL A 74 6.36 16.08 0.42
N GLN A 75 5.35 15.81 -0.41
CA GLN A 75 4.45 16.84 -0.89
C GLN A 75 3.65 17.44 0.28
N ASN A 76 3.08 18.61 0.07
CA ASN A 76 2.26 19.28 1.06
C ASN A 76 1.04 18.43 1.41
N THR A 77 1.11 17.75 2.53
CA THR A 77 -0.01 17.03 3.09
C THR A 77 -0.56 17.83 4.26
N LYS A 78 -1.78 17.49 4.67
CA LYS A 78 -2.44 18.14 5.79
C LYS A 78 -1.67 17.82 7.07
N TYR A 79 -1.15 18.85 7.74
CA TYR A 79 -0.46 18.69 9.01
C TYR A 79 -1.42 18.23 10.10
N PRO A 80 -1.04 17.31 11.00
CA PRO A 80 0.28 16.67 11.14
C PRO A 80 0.41 15.30 10.49
N TYR A 81 -0.29 15.04 9.42
CA TYR A 81 -0.34 13.71 8.80
C TYR A 81 0.99 13.34 8.17
N VAL A 82 1.42 12.10 8.40
CA VAL A 82 2.61 11.52 7.78
C VAL A 82 2.16 10.31 6.97
N PHE A 83 2.31 10.43 5.65
CA PHE A 83 1.91 9.38 4.73
C PHE A 83 3.13 8.76 4.06
N TYR A 84 2.98 7.50 3.71
CA TYR A 84 3.98 6.74 2.97
C TYR A 84 3.38 6.25 1.67
N ARG A 85 4.22 6.10 0.64
CA ARG A 85 3.79 5.48 -0.60
C ARG A 85 4.51 4.16 -0.79
N TRP A 86 3.75 3.15 -1.14
CA TRP A 86 4.24 1.82 -1.46
C TRP A 86 4.08 1.63 -2.97
N GLY A 87 5.21 1.41 -3.69
CA GLY A 87 5.20 1.16 -5.11
C GLY A 87 5.10 -0.34 -5.38
N LEU A 88 4.13 -0.71 -6.20
CA LEU A 88 3.91 -2.09 -6.61
C LEU A 88 3.82 -2.11 -8.13
N HIS A 89 4.85 -2.64 -8.78
CA HIS A 89 4.95 -2.62 -10.23
C HIS A 89 5.11 -4.02 -10.79
N TYR A 90 4.41 -4.31 -11.89
CA TYR A 90 4.64 -5.50 -12.69
C TYR A 90 4.44 -5.15 -14.15
N GLU A 91 5.46 -5.43 -14.98
CA GLU A 91 5.43 -5.11 -16.39
C GLU A 91 4.28 -5.83 -17.09
N GLY A 92 3.53 -5.06 -17.88
CA GLY A 92 2.36 -5.56 -18.58
C GLY A 92 1.07 -5.55 -17.77
N ILE A 93 1.12 -5.23 -16.49
CA ILE A 93 -0.06 -5.09 -15.64
C ILE A 93 -0.26 -3.65 -15.19
N GLY A 94 0.71 -3.08 -14.48
CA GLY A 94 0.56 -1.74 -13.99
C GLY A 94 1.69 -1.27 -13.10
N ASN A 95 1.62 0.00 -12.73
CA ASN A 95 2.58 0.67 -11.86
C ASN A 95 1.80 1.30 -10.71
N PHE A 96 1.43 0.48 -9.76
CA PHE A 96 0.52 0.88 -8.69
C PHE A 96 1.25 1.58 -7.57
N ARG A 97 0.55 2.52 -6.96
CA ARG A 97 0.98 3.20 -5.73
C ARG A 97 -0.11 3.05 -4.70
N ILE A 98 0.28 2.70 -3.49
CA ILE A 98 -0.64 2.58 -2.37
C ILE A 98 -0.17 3.56 -1.30
N ILE A 99 -1.03 4.49 -0.93
CA ILE A 99 -0.74 5.46 0.13
C ILE A 99 -1.23 4.87 1.44
N TYR A 100 -0.35 4.84 2.44
CA TYR A 100 -0.72 4.34 3.75
C TYR A 100 -0.12 5.20 4.86
N CYS A 101 -0.62 5.02 6.07
CA CYS A 101 -0.08 5.66 7.26
C CYS A 101 -0.05 4.66 8.42
N VAL A 102 0.60 5.07 9.49
CA VAL A 102 0.58 4.31 10.75
C VAL A 102 -0.26 5.10 11.74
N HIS A 103 -1.37 4.53 12.16
CA HIS A 103 -2.32 5.16 13.08
C HIS A 103 -2.12 4.65 14.50
N ASN A 104 -1.96 5.59 15.43
CA ASN A 104 -1.81 5.28 16.87
C ASN A 104 -0.70 4.26 17.18
N TYR A 105 0.38 4.29 16.39
CA TYR A 105 1.59 3.48 16.60
C TYR A 105 1.41 1.96 16.48
N HIS A 106 0.21 1.48 16.13
CA HIS A 106 -0.02 0.04 16.06
C HIS A 106 -0.81 -0.43 14.84
N LYS A 107 -1.29 0.48 14.02
CA LYS A 107 -2.17 0.14 12.90
C LYS A 107 -1.65 0.70 11.58
N VAL A 108 -1.40 -0.18 10.63
CA VAL A 108 -1.12 0.23 9.25
C VAL A 108 -2.44 0.40 8.53
N VAL A 109 -2.71 1.59 8.01
CA VAL A 109 -3.97 1.91 7.34
C VAL A 109 -3.67 2.17 5.87
N LEU A 110 -4.18 1.31 4.99
CA LEU A 110 -4.09 1.51 3.55
C LEU A 110 -5.22 2.46 3.15
N LEU A 111 -4.86 3.65 2.66
CA LEU A 111 -5.79 4.76 2.47
C LEU A 111 -6.30 4.90 1.03
N HIS A 112 -5.44 4.67 0.05
CA HIS A 112 -5.78 4.95 -1.34
C HIS A 112 -4.80 4.24 -2.27
N GLN A 113 -5.31 3.72 -3.37
CA GLN A 113 -4.52 3.07 -4.41
C GLN A 113 -4.81 3.72 -5.76
N PHE A 114 -3.78 3.83 -6.61
CA PHE A 114 -3.93 4.31 -7.98
C PHE A 114 -2.84 3.71 -8.87
N ASP A 115 -3.10 3.69 -10.18
CA ASP A 115 -2.11 3.26 -11.17
C ASP A 115 -1.39 4.50 -11.69
N LYS A 116 -0.11 4.60 -11.34
CA LYS A 116 0.70 5.80 -11.69
C LYS A 116 1.27 5.66 -13.10
N LYS A 117 0.60 6.27 -14.07
CA LYS A 117 0.99 6.22 -15.50
C LYS A 117 1.74 7.47 -15.97
N TYR A 118 2.37 8.19 -15.04
CA TYR A 118 3.05 9.45 -15.35
C TYR A 118 4.34 9.54 -14.55
N ASN A 119 5.25 10.44 -14.97
CA ASN A 119 6.47 10.71 -14.23
C ASN A 119 6.26 11.86 -13.24
N GLY A 120 7.14 11.93 -12.25
CA GLY A 120 7.13 13.01 -11.27
C GLY A 120 6.32 12.69 -10.02
N ALA A 121 5.98 13.75 -9.29
CA ALA A 121 5.30 13.64 -8.01
C ALA A 121 3.88 13.12 -8.13
N ILE A 122 3.36 12.57 -7.02
CA ILE A 122 1.97 12.13 -6.92
C ILE A 122 1.05 13.34 -7.12
N LYS A 123 -0.04 13.15 -7.87
CA LYS A 123 -1.02 14.21 -8.10
C LYS A 123 -1.74 14.57 -6.81
N ASN A 124 -2.06 15.85 -6.64
CA ASN A 124 -2.75 16.35 -5.46
C ASN A 124 -4.08 15.64 -5.21
N GLU A 125 -4.82 15.30 -6.25
CA GLU A 125 -6.12 14.63 -6.08
C GLU A 125 -5.98 13.27 -5.37
N ASP A 126 -4.91 12.52 -5.65
CA ASP A 126 -4.67 11.25 -4.97
C ASP A 126 -4.31 11.46 -3.50
N LEU A 127 -3.53 12.51 -3.20
CA LEU A 127 -3.24 12.89 -1.82
C LEU A 127 -4.50 13.32 -1.07
N ILE A 128 -5.37 14.09 -1.72
CA ILE A 128 -6.62 14.56 -1.12
C ILE A 128 -7.53 13.37 -0.77
N PHE A 129 -7.63 12.38 -1.65
CA PHE A 129 -8.39 11.17 -1.33
C PHE A 129 -7.86 10.48 -0.08
N ALA A 130 -6.54 10.32 0.02
CA ALA A 130 -5.91 9.70 1.19
C ALA A 130 -6.15 10.53 2.45
N GLU A 131 -6.02 11.86 2.35
CA GLU A 131 -6.25 12.76 3.49
C GLU A 131 -7.69 12.70 3.98
N ASN A 132 -8.66 12.68 3.06
CA ASN A 132 -10.07 12.61 3.41
C ASN A 132 -10.38 11.29 4.12
N GLU A 133 -9.82 10.17 3.65
CA GLU A 133 -10.00 8.89 4.31
C GLU A 133 -9.41 8.88 5.72
N TYR A 134 -8.23 9.48 5.88
CA TYR A 134 -7.63 9.56 7.19
C TYR A 134 -8.35 10.53 8.12
N ASP A 135 -8.90 11.62 7.59
CA ASP A 135 -9.75 12.53 8.36
C ASP A 135 -10.95 11.77 8.94
N GLU A 136 -11.61 10.95 8.12
CA GLU A 136 -12.75 10.16 8.57
C GLU A 136 -12.35 9.15 9.65
N LEU A 137 -11.20 8.48 9.46
CA LEU A 137 -10.71 7.55 10.45
C LEU A 137 -10.41 8.25 11.78
N CYS A 138 -9.79 9.43 11.74
CA CYS A 138 -9.48 10.20 12.95
C CYS A 138 -10.74 10.68 13.67
N TYR A 139 -11.83 10.89 12.93
CA TYR A 139 -13.11 11.20 13.54
C TYR A 139 -13.69 10.00 14.28
N GLU A 140 -13.61 8.81 13.67
CA GLU A 140 -14.10 7.56 14.26
C GLU A 140 -13.20 7.05 15.38
N GLU A 141 -11.90 7.17 15.18
CA GLU A 141 -10.86 6.69 16.09
C GLU A 141 -9.79 7.77 16.23
N PRO A 142 -9.95 8.71 17.19
CA PRO A 142 -9.01 9.82 17.31
C PRO A 142 -7.57 9.41 17.54
N GLN A 143 -6.66 10.24 17.05
CA GLN A 143 -5.24 10.05 17.30
C GLN A 143 -4.95 10.17 18.80
N LYS A 144 -4.11 9.27 19.29
CA LYS A 144 -3.63 9.30 20.66
C LYS A 144 -2.41 10.23 20.75
N ASN A 145 -2.37 10.98 21.83
CA ASN A 145 -1.24 11.86 22.11
C ASN A 145 -0.12 11.12 22.85
#